data_22dd24bad8642652d2225480f9c9d2fd
#
_entry.id   22dd24bad8642652d2225480f9c9d2fd
#
_cell.length_a   1.000
_cell.length_b   1.000
_cell.length_c   1.000
_cell.angle_alpha   90.00
_cell.angle_beta   90.00
_cell.angle_gamma   90.00
#
_symmetry.space_group_name_H-M   'P 1'
#
loop_
_entity.id
_entity.type
_entity.pdbx_description
1 polymer ?
#
loop_
_entity_poly.entity_id
_entity_poly.type
_entity_poly.pdbx_seq_one_letter_code
_entity_poly.pdbx_strand_id
1 'polypeptide(L)'
;MADPADLVRLRPGMPLAALSGLVGADWAPPDAGDLGFVRLKELEGFSARIDGEGRIGSISLHGAFPPSLSLEGLHLGMPFGAARRAYPGLMDDPDGGSEGIAAFVATLPGGDELRIRFRDGTLLGLDLVRPGLAYPGPPPPKLYPRTAGAYDIEILPHSAAPAGPGHGWCFGLPPGIAPVQWPRDPRTGQPLRHAFTLLLPPDHRVAGHARGPGLVAISLFATDHCGESVQQDRGVAAAWDSPRPPTDPALLPVWQHRQGRHPHECGMTDLLGEPYAVIWLTLAEFQGPPCPPPPEDGRLAAPSPAWTRIGAAAAFVGHDGPLRPDQRPGEDYVVRMIGGAPDQEVGFNRALRWTQRTDDPNAGLAPPEDWDGTTSAGYQSCWTTNAAGEAELAPWTLAHRPNHIGGTMRPVQSHPSPAFSPFYIEFEEYLGGFNFGSGCGQLDLESMRLDWACD
;
A
#
# COMPACT_ATOMS: atom_id res chain seq x y z
N MET A 1 -12.00 24.07 -13.56
CA MET A 1 -10.59 24.11 -13.12
C MET A 1 -10.39 25.42 -12.38
N ALA A 2 -9.97 25.35 -11.11
CA ALA A 2 -9.55 26.55 -10.40
C ALA A 2 -8.29 27.12 -11.09
N ASP A 3 -8.20 28.46 -11.15
CA ASP A 3 -7.00 29.09 -11.70
C ASP A 3 -5.83 28.76 -10.77
N PRO A 4 -4.73 28.15 -11.29
CA PRO A 4 -3.53 27.92 -10.49
C PRO A 4 -3.02 29.18 -9.77
N ALA A 5 -3.32 30.38 -10.28
CA ALA A 5 -3.03 31.65 -9.63
C ALA A 5 -3.75 31.82 -8.28
N ASP A 6 -4.85 31.12 -8.03
CA ASP A 6 -5.57 31.20 -6.75
C ASP A 6 -4.86 30.43 -5.63
N LEU A 7 -4.04 29.43 -5.97
CA LEU A 7 -3.24 28.67 -5.00
C LEU A 7 -2.17 29.56 -4.31
N VAL A 8 -1.71 30.58 -5.01
CA VAL A 8 -0.73 31.55 -4.50
C VAL A 8 -1.29 32.41 -3.36
N ARG A 9 -2.61 32.40 -3.16
CA ARG A 9 -3.30 33.11 -2.08
C ARG A 9 -3.42 32.30 -0.79
N LEU A 10 -3.10 31.00 -0.83
CA LEU A 10 -3.16 30.17 0.34
C LEU A 10 -2.09 30.59 1.37
N ARG A 11 -2.46 30.54 2.63
CA ARG A 11 -1.60 30.87 3.75
C ARG A 11 -1.74 29.83 4.86
N PRO A 12 -0.68 29.54 5.58
CA PRO A 12 -0.76 28.80 6.83
C PRO A 12 -1.78 29.43 7.79
N GLY A 13 -2.56 28.60 8.48
CA GLY A 13 -3.66 29.01 9.35
C GLY A 13 -5.01 29.15 8.68
N MET A 14 -5.09 29.10 7.35
CA MET A 14 -6.37 29.02 6.65
C MET A 14 -7.04 27.66 6.89
N PRO A 15 -8.38 27.60 6.98
CA PRO A 15 -9.08 26.32 7.10
C PRO A 15 -8.92 25.50 5.82
N LEU A 16 -8.87 24.17 5.98
CA LEU A 16 -8.77 23.22 4.86
C LEU A 16 -9.86 23.44 3.79
N ALA A 17 -11.05 23.90 4.22
CA ALA A 17 -12.13 24.28 3.31
C ALA A 17 -11.74 25.38 2.29
N ALA A 18 -10.70 26.16 2.57
CA ALA A 18 -10.17 27.13 1.61
C ALA A 18 -9.55 26.45 0.38
N LEU A 19 -9.04 25.22 0.50
CA LEU A 19 -8.56 24.42 -0.63
C LEU A 19 -9.70 23.93 -1.51
N SER A 20 -10.88 23.60 -0.96
CA SER A 20 -12.01 23.09 -1.73
C SER A 20 -12.56 24.10 -2.73
N GLY A 21 -12.48 25.42 -2.43
CA GLY A 21 -12.84 26.49 -3.34
C GLY A 21 -11.84 26.71 -4.48
N LEU A 22 -10.62 26.17 -4.34
CA LEU A 22 -9.53 26.35 -5.30
C LEU A 22 -9.33 25.13 -6.21
N VAL A 23 -9.84 23.96 -5.82
CA VAL A 23 -9.56 22.66 -6.50
C VAL A 23 -10.77 22.07 -7.22
N GLY A 24 -11.93 22.72 -7.21
CA GLY A 24 -13.16 22.26 -7.88
C GLY A 24 -14.09 21.44 -6.97
N ALA A 25 -15.33 21.22 -7.45
CA ALA A 25 -16.43 20.68 -6.66
C ALA A 25 -16.31 19.18 -6.29
N ASP A 26 -15.33 18.46 -6.85
CA ASP A 26 -15.17 17.01 -6.67
C ASP A 26 -14.09 16.62 -5.64
N TRP A 27 -13.52 17.60 -4.95
CA TRP A 27 -12.52 17.31 -3.93
C TRP A 27 -13.19 17.06 -2.57
N ALA A 28 -13.09 15.82 -2.09
CA ALA A 28 -13.45 15.48 -0.73
C ALA A 28 -12.22 15.66 0.17
N PRO A 29 -12.33 16.32 1.34
CA PRO A 29 -11.26 16.31 2.32
C PRO A 29 -10.96 14.86 2.70
N PRO A 30 -9.67 14.51 2.92
CA PRO A 30 -9.34 13.19 3.48
C PRO A 30 -10.11 12.99 4.78
N ASP A 31 -10.52 11.75 5.04
CA ASP A 31 -11.20 11.39 6.29
C ASP A 31 -10.38 11.90 7.49
N ALA A 32 -11.07 12.26 8.57
CA ALA A 32 -10.49 12.93 9.74
C ALA A 32 -9.35 12.16 10.46
N GLY A 33 -9.02 10.93 10.00
CA GLY A 33 -7.87 10.13 10.42
C GLY A 33 -6.61 10.31 9.57
N ASP A 34 -6.72 10.86 8.35
CA ASP A 34 -5.61 11.09 7.40
C ASP A 34 -5.05 12.52 7.46
N LEU A 35 -5.02 13.09 8.64
CA LEU A 35 -4.46 14.42 8.86
C LEU A 35 -2.94 14.41 8.64
N GLY A 36 -2.52 14.91 7.51
CA GLY A 36 -1.11 15.03 7.26
C GLY A 36 -0.79 15.75 5.96
N PHE A 37 -1.10 15.14 4.83
CA PHE A 37 -0.63 15.65 3.55
C PHE A 37 -1.74 15.70 2.52
N VAL A 38 -2.01 16.88 1.94
CA VAL A 38 -2.89 17.07 0.80
C VAL A 38 -2.04 17.27 -0.44
N ARG A 39 -2.14 16.36 -1.40
CA ARG A 39 -1.58 16.51 -2.75
C ARG A 39 -2.73 16.80 -3.71
N LEU A 40 -2.52 17.79 -4.57
CA LEU A 40 -3.49 18.08 -5.62
C LEU A 40 -3.18 17.23 -6.85
N LYS A 41 -4.08 16.34 -7.25
CA LYS A 41 -3.92 15.47 -8.44
C LYS A 41 -3.69 16.26 -9.73
N GLU A 42 -4.18 17.50 -9.80
CA GLU A 42 -4.10 18.32 -11.00
C GLU A 42 -2.96 19.35 -10.98
N LEU A 43 -2.20 19.43 -9.88
CA LEU A 43 -1.08 20.36 -9.76
C LEU A 43 0.12 19.64 -9.15
N GLU A 44 0.89 19.04 -10.01
CA GLU A 44 2.11 18.34 -9.66
C GLU A 44 3.11 19.30 -8.99
N GLY A 45 3.80 18.84 -7.95
CA GLY A 45 4.75 19.66 -7.21
C GLY A 45 4.16 20.60 -6.16
N PHE A 46 2.83 20.57 -5.92
CA PHE A 46 2.19 21.24 -4.79
C PHE A 46 1.83 20.26 -3.70
N SER A 47 2.08 20.64 -2.45
CA SER A 47 1.53 19.93 -1.30
C SER A 47 1.21 20.90 -0.15
N ALA A 48 0.21 20.55 0.65
CA ALA A 48 -0.12 21.28 1.86
C ALA A 48 -0.22 20.31 3.04
N ARG A 49 0.28 20.72 4.20
CA ARG A 49 0.16 19.98 5.45
C ARG A 49 -0.92 20.61 6.31
N ILE A 50 -1.75 19.77 6.92
CA ILE A 50 -2.92 20.20 7.68
C ILE A 50 -2.66 19.95 9.15
N ASP A 51 -3.00 20.90 10.03
CA ASP A 51 -2.92 20.77 11.47
C ASP A 51 -4.11 20.02 12.08
N GLY A 52 -4.03 19.70 13.38
CA GLY A 52 -5.08 18.98 14.11
C GLY A 52 -6.43 19.71 14.23
N GLU A 53 -6.48 20.97 13.85
CA GLU A 53 -7.72 21.78 13.84
C GLU A 53 -8.31 21.91 12.42
N GLY A 54 -7.76 21.17 11.45
CA GLY A 54 -8.18 21.24 10.05
C GLY A 54 -7.75 22.54 9.35
N ARG A 55 -6.62 23.13 9.76
CA ARG A 55 -6.05 24.32 9.12
C ARG A 55 -4.78 23.97 8.38
N ILE A 56 -4.45 24.76 7.36
CA ILE A 56 -3.18 24.62 6.63
C ILE A 56 -2.04 25.01 7.56
N GLY A 57 -1.17 24.06 7.89
CA GLY A 57 0.02 24.27 8.72
C GLY A 57 1.23 24.66 7.89
N SER A 58 1.40 24.07 6.70
CA SER A 58 2.44 24.45 5.74
C SER A 58 1.98 24.24 4.30
N ILE A 59 2.69 24.92 3.39
CA ILE A 59 2.51 24.79 1.94
C ILE A 59 3.89 24.56 1.36
N SER A 60 4.04 23.52 0.52
CA SER A 60 5.31 23.17 -0.12
C SER A 60 5.18 23.19 -1.63
N LEU A 61 6.15 23.80 -2.31
CA LEU A 61 6.30 23.77 -3.76
C LEU A 61 7.62 23.08 -4.11
N HIS A 62 7.60 22.12 -5.02
CA HIS A 62 8.80 21.37 -5.42
C HIS A 62 8.70 20.82 -6.85
N GLY A 63 9.86 20.52 -7.42
CA GLY A 63 10.03 19.72 -8.66
C GLY A 63 9.19 20.14 -9.85
N ALA A 64 8.06 19.51 -10.04
CA ALA A 64 7.19 19.68 -11.19
C ALA A 64 6.21 20.86 -11.10
N PHE A 65 6.24 21.66 -10.01
CA PHE A 65 5.38 22.85 -9.90
C PHE A 65 5.69 23.84 -11.02
N PRO A 66 4.67 24.39 -11.73
CA PRO A 66 4.89 25.27 -12.87
C PRO A 66 5.73 26.49 -12.52
N PRO A 67 6.86 26.76 -13.22
CA PRO A 67 7.74 27.89 -12.91
C PRO A 67 7.10 29.26 -13.22
N SER A 68 5.99 29.29 -13.94
CA SER A 68 5.21 30.49 -14.18
C SER A 68 4.38 30.95 -12.98
N LEU A 69 4.25 30.10 -11.96
CA LEU A 69 3.54 30.39 -10.74
C LEU A 69 4.55 30.77 -9.65
N SER A 70 4.17 31.69 -8.78
CA SER A 70 5.02 32.15 -7.68
C SER A 70 4.28 32.09 -6.34
N LEU A 71 4.99 31.77 -5.29
CA LEU A 71 4.54 31.93 -3.90
C LEU A 71 5.41 33.00 -3.25
N GLU A 72 4.79 34.02 -2.67
CA GLU A 72 5.50 35.14 -2.07
C GLU A 72 6.52 35.82 -3.02
N GLY A 73 6.23 35.84 -4.31
CA GLY A 73 7.12 36.43 -5.33
C GLY A 73 8.33 35.56 -5.71
N LEU A 74 8.43 34.33 -5.16
CA LEU A 74 9.44 33.35 -5.54
C LEU A 74 8.83 32.29 -6.44
N HIS A 75 9.56 31.85 -7.45
CA HIS A 75 9.18 30.76 -8.36
C HIS A 75 10.32 29.77 -8.50
N LEU A 76 9.98 28.52 -8.76
CA LEU A 76 10.99 27.47 -9.01
C LEU A 76 11.85 27.86 -10.21
N GLY A 77 13.13 27.54 -10.16
CA GLY A 77 14.12 27.96 -11.15
C GLY A 77 14.68 29.38 -10.94
N MET A 78 14.21 30.14 -9.96
CA MET A 78 14.74 31.48 -9.68
C MET A 78 16.19 31.40 -9.21
N PRO A 79 17.11 32.26 -9.73
CA PRO A 79 18.48 32.32 -9.24
C PRO A 79 18.54 32.83 -7.79
N PHE A 80 19.49 32.29 -7.00
CA PHE A 80 19.71 32.66 -5.58
C PHE A 80 19.82 34.15 -5.38
N GLY A 81 20.60 34.87 -6.22
CA GLY A 81 20.74 36.31 -6.12
C GLY A 81 19.44 37.11 -6.30
N ALA A 82 18.49 36.57 -7.06
CA ALA A 82 17.17 37.19 -7.21
C ALA A 82 16.30 36.95 -5.96
N ALA A 83 16.30 35.71 -5.43
CA ALA A 83 15.61 35.38 -4.18
C ALA A 83 16.12 36.22 -3.00
N ARG A 84 17.44 36.38 -2.88
CA ARG A 84 18.06 37.20 -1.82
C ARG A 84 17.74 38.68 -1.93
N ARG A 85 17.52 39.20 -3.15
CA ARG A 85 17.06 40.59 -3.33
C ARG A 85 15.58 40.76 -2.91
N ALA A 86 14.75 39.74 -3.17
CA ALA A 86 13.36 39.76 -2.72
C ALA A 86 13.25 39.61 -1.19
N TYR A 87 14.17 38.85 -0.59
CA TYR A 87 14.24 38.63 0.86
C TYR A 87 15.63 38.90 1.40
N PRO A 88 15.97 40.15 1.70
CA PRO A 88 17.28 40.54 2.24
C PRO A 88 17.61 39.92 3.61
N GLY A 89 16.57 39.48 4.36
CA GLY A 89 16.69 38.82 5.66
C GLY A 89 16.83 37.28 5.59
N LEU A 90 17.13 36.71 4.42
CA LEU A 90 17.42 35.28 4.29
C LEU A 90 18.65 34.90 5.12
N MET A 91 18.47 33.95 6.03
CA MET A 91 19.53 33.36 6.86
C MET A 91 19.76 31.92 6.45
N ASP A 92 20.96 31.39 6.65
CA ASP A 92 21.23 29.98 6.45
C ASP A 92 20.34 29.11 7.36
N ASP A 93 19.76 28.06 6.82
CA ASP A 93 19.03 27.04 7.57
C ASP A 93 19.92 25.79 7.67
N PRO A 94 20.66 25.59 8.77
CA PRO A 94 21.61 24.50 8.89
C PRO A 94 20.93 23.11 8.91
N ASP A 95 19.66 23.06 9.32
CA ASP A 95 18.90 21.80 9.44
C ASP A 95 18.11 21.48 8.17
N GLY A 96 17.95 22.44 7.26
CA GLY A 96 17.16 22.30 6.04
C GLY A 96 17.95 21.85 4.81
N GLY A 97 19.28 21.78 4.88
CA GLY A 97 20.16 21.43 3.77
C GLY A 97 20.54 19.95 3.74
N SER A 98 20.96 19.48 2.58
CA SER A 98 21.54 18.15 2.37
C SER A 98 22.68 18.27 1.36
N GLU A 99 23.39 17.17 1.07
CA GLU A 99 24.49 17.18 0.11
C GLU A 99 24.09 17.81 -1.24
N GLY A 100 24.78 18.87 -1.62
CA GLY A 100 24.48 19.63 -2.85
C GLY A 100 23.26 20.56 -2.79
N ILE A 101 22.59 20.66 -1.64
CA ILE A 101 21.44 21.55 -1.43
C ILE A 101 21.72 22.55 -0.33
N ALA A 102 21.69 23.84 -0.66
CA ALA A 102 21.76 24.94 0.31
C ALA A 102 20.33 25.35 0.71
N ALA A 103 20.08 25.45 2.01
CA ALA A 103 18.80 25.87 2.56
C ALA A 103 18.90 27.21 3.28
N PHE A 104 17.83 27.99 3.19
CA PHE A 104 17.73 29.32 3.81
C PHE A 104 16.32 29.50 4.39
N VAL A 105 16.23 30.33 5.42
CA VAL A 105 14.96 30.67 6.07
C VAL A 105 14.82 32.18 6.20
N ALA A 106 13.60 32.69 6.05
CA ALA A 106 13.23 34.07 6.34
C ALA A 106 11.91 34.11 7.10
N THR A 107 11.80 34.98 8.10
CA THR A 107 10.53 35.24 8.79
C THR A 107 9.75 36.30 8.01
N LEU A 108 8.50 36.01 7.66
CA LEU A 108 7.60 36.91 6.96
C LEU A 108 6.84 37.85 7.92
N PRO A 109 6.33 38.98 7.42
CA PRO A 109 5.39 39.80 8.17
C PRO A 109 4.16 38.94 8.56
N GLY A 110 3.93 38.76 9.85
CA GLY A 110 2.88 37.86 10.37
C GLY A 110 3.39 36.63 11.08
N GLY A 111 4.71 36.39 11.05
CA GLY A 111 5.38 35.35 11.82
C GLY A 111 5.48 34.01 11.09
N ASP A 112 4.99 33.89 9.85
CA ASP A 112 5.22 32.69 9.05
C ASP A 112 6.69 32.60 8.60
N GLU A 113 7.24 31.41 8.49
CA GLU A 113 8.59 31.14 7.98
C GLU A 113 8.52 30.71 6.52
N LEU A 114 9.35 31.35 5.71
CA LEU A 114 9.61 30.95 4.34
C LEU A 114 10.96 30.20 4.33
N ARG A 115 10.92 28.89 4.04
CA ARG A 115 12.10 28.04 3.90
C ARG A 115 12.32 27.77 2.42
N ILE A 116 13.52 27.99 1.93
CA ILE A 116 13.85 27.84 0.50
C ILE A 116 15.12 27.01 0.33
N ARG A 117 15.10 26.16 -0.71
CA ARG A 117 16.20 25.25 -1.02
C ARG A 117 16.72 25.51 -2.43
N PHE A 118 18.03 25.55 -2.55
CA PHE A 118 18.73 25.76 -3.80
C PHE A 118 19.64 24.59 -4.12
N ARG A 119 19.71 24.24 -5.40
CA ARG A 119 20.73 23.37 -5.97
C ARG A 119 21.42 24.13 -7.10
N ASP A 120 22.75 24.16 -7.10
CA ASP A 120 23.55 24.85 -8.12
C ASP A 120 23.12 26.33 -8.32
N GLY A 121 22.79 27.00 -7.23
CA GLY A 121 22.34 28.40 -7.24
C GLY A 121 20.94 28.65 -7.79
N THR A 122 20.15 27.59 -8.06
CA THR A 122 18.79 27.67 -8.61
C THR A 122 17.78 27.16 -7.58
N LEU A 123 16.67 27.88 -7.40
CA LEU A 123 15.62 27.54 -6.46
C LEU A 123 14.94 26.22 -6.86
N LEU A 124 15.09 25.22 -6.00
CA LEU A 124 14.59 23.87 -6.18
C LEU A 124 13.23 23.62 -5.51
N GLY A 125 13.02 24.24 -4.35
CA GLY A 125 11.80 24.08 -3.58
C GLY A 125 11.64 25.20 -2.57
N LEU A 126 10.41 25.42 -2.16
CA LEU A 126 10.08 26.38 -1.10
C LEU A 126 8.93 25.85 -0.24
N ASP A 127 9.02 26.16 1.05
CA ASP A 127 8.01 25.83 2.03
C ASP A 127 7.61 27.10 2.79
N LEU A 128 6.31 27.32 2.92
CA LEU A 128 5.74 28.35 3.76
C LEU A 128 5.14 27.69 5.00
N VAL A 129 5.67 27.97 6.17
CA VAL A 129 5.35 27.26 7.43
C VAL A 129 4.94 28.29 8.48
N ARG A 130 3.93 28.00 9.29
CA ARG A 130 3.59 28.75 10.50
C ARG A 130 4.24 28.10 11.71
N PRO A 131 5.29 28.70 12.32
CA PRO A 131 5.87 28.19 13.55
C PRO A 131 4.84 28.13 14.67
N GLY A 132 4.87 27.06 15.46
CA GLY A 132 3.98 26.90 16.62
C GLY A 132 2.55 26.49 16.32
N LEU A 133 2.16 26.30 15.04
CA LEU A 133 1.03 25.45 14.77
C LEU A 133 1.47 24.03 15.19
N ALA A 134 0.87 23.56 16.27
CA ALA A 134 1.07 22.19 16.69
C ALA A 134 0.63 21.31 15.52
N TYR A 135 1.60 20.71 14.82
CA TYR A 135 1.28 19.53 14.07
C TYR A 135 0.57 18.60 15.07
N PRO A 136 -0.58 18.02 14.76
CA PRO A 136 -1.00 16.90 15.55
C PRO A 136 0.22 16.00 15.56
N GLY A 137 0.78 15.78 16.74
CA GLY A 137 1.71 14.68 16.92
C GLY A 137 1.03 13.45 16.33
N PRO A 138 1.75 12.42 15.98
CA PRO A 138 1.11 11.18 15.57
C PRO A 138 -0.04 10.95 16.56
N PRO A 139 -1.25 10.60 16.08
CA PRO A 139 -2.37 10.36 16.97
C PRO A 139 -1.86 9.45 18.07
N PRO A 140 -2.26 9.66 19.34
CA PRO A 140 -1.77 8.83 20.43
C PRO A 140 -1.94 7.38 20.00
N PRO A 141 -0.92 6.53 20.18
CA PRO A 141 -0.96 5.17 19.68
C PRO A 141 -2.26 4.53 20.15
N LYS A 142 -3.05 4.03 19.20
CA LYS A 142 -4.31 3.37 19.51
C LYS A 142 -3.97 2.20 20.44
N LEU A 143 -4.44 2.27 21.68
CA LEU A 143 -4.19 1.21 22.65
C LEU A 143 -5.06 0.01 22.26
N TYR A 144 -4.45 -1.02 21.76
CA TYR A 144 -5.10 -2.30 21.51
C TYR A 144 -5.07 -3.15 22.79
N PRO A 145 -6.16 -3.83 23.16
CA PRO A 145 -6.08 -4.85 24.17
C PRO A 145 -5.13 -5.95 23.68
N ARG A 146 -4.22 -6.43 24.53
CA ARG A 146 -3.28 -7.52 24.20
C ARG A 146 -4.00 -8.87 24.06
N THR A 147 -4.99 -8.94 23.18
CA THR A 147 -5.81 -10.13 22.94
C THR A 147 -5.44 -10.86 21.67
N ALA A 148 -4.72 -10.19 20.75
CA ALA A 148 -4.25 -10.80 19.53
C ALA A 148 -2.99 -11.63 19.80
N GLY A 149 -3.01 -12.89 19.38
CA GLY A 149 -1.84 -13.76 19.41
C GLY A 149 -0.88 -13.50 18.25
N ALA A 150 0.21 -14.22 18.23
CA ALA A 150 1.09 -14.36 17.07
C ALA A 150 1.00 -15.78 16.52
N TYR A 151 0.98 -15.94 15.18
CA TYR A 151 0.79 -17.24 14.54
C TYR A 151 1.72 -17.38 13.35
N ASP A 152 2.56 -18.41 13.35
CA ASP A 152 3.35 -18.79 12.18
C ASP A 152 2.47 -19.38 11.09
N ILE A 153 2.67 -19.00 9.83
CA ILE A 153 2.01 -19.60 8.68
C ILE A 153 3.00 -20.53 7.96
N GLU A 154 2.56 -21.74 7.68
CA GLU A 154 3.29 -22.75 6.94
C GLU A 154 2.59 -23.12 5.65
N ILE A 155 3.30 -23.09 4.54
CA ILE A 155 2.85 -23.66 3.26
C ILE A 155 3.16 -25.17 3.32
N LEU A 156 2.12 -25.99 3.35
CA LEU A 156 2.27 -27.43 3.48
C LEU A 156 2.81 -28.07 2.19
N PRO A 157 3.60 -29.15 2.27
CA PRO A 157 4.00 -29.90 1.10
C PRO A 157 2.80 -30.35 0.27
N HIS A 158 2.95 -30.38 -1.05
CA HIS A 158 1.92 -30.94 -1.94
C HIS A 158 1.85 -32.46 -1.72
N SER A 159 1.08 -32.85 -0.75
CA SER A 159 0.66 -34.25 -0.58
C SER A 159 -0.83 -34.25 -0.71
N ALA A 160 -1.37 -35.13 -1.53
CA ALA A 160 -2.78 -35.34 -1.80
C ALA A 160 -3.78 -34.35 -1.19
N ALA A 161 -4.73 -33.88 -2.00
CA ALA A 161 -5.69 -32.83 -1.65
C ALA A 161 -6.08 -32.87 -0.16
N PRO A 162 -5.95 -31.75 0.59
CA PRO A 162 -6.34 -31.73 1.98
C PRO A 162 -7.81 -32.16 2.10
N ALA A 163 -8.11 -32.94 3.13
CA ALA A 163 -9.49 -33.42 3.40
C ALA A 163 -10.44 -32.27 3.86
N GLY A 164 -10.26 -31.08 3.30
CA GLY A 164 -11.03 -29.87 3.61
C GLY A 164 -10.17 -28.61 3.51
N PRO A 165 -10.76 -27.43 3.71
CA PRO A 165 -10.07 -26.16 3.54
C PRO A 165 -8.96 -25.86 4.57
N GLY A 166 -8.84 -26.66 5.63
CA GLY A 166 -7.82 -26.45 6.70
C GLY A 166 -7.85 -25.03 7.26
N HIS A 167 -6.69 -24.37 7.28
CA HIS A 167 -6.60 -22.95 7.61
C HIS A 167 -6.54 -22.05 6.37
N GLY A 168 -6.66 -22.61 5.18
CA GLY A 168 -6.65 -21.90 3.91
C GLY A 168 -5.67 -22.52 2.89
N TRP A 169 -5.42 -21.77 1.84
CA TRP A 169 -4.49 -22.15 0.77
C TRP A 169 -3.97 -20.93 0.03
N CYS A 170 -2.81 -21.05 -0.58
CA CYS A 170 -2.29 -20.08 -1.54
C CYS A 170 -2.39 -20.66 -2.96
N PHE A 171 -2.43 -19.76 -3.94
CA PHE A 171 -2.75 -20.05 -5.35
C PHE A 171 -4.16 -20.62 -5.54
N GLY A 172 -4.44 -21.14 -6.71
CA GLY A 172 -5.74 -21.75 -7.01
C GLY A 172 -6.91 -20.75 -7.06
N LEU A 173 -8.05 -21.21 -6.65
CA LEU A 173 -9.31 -20.47 -6.79
C LEU A 173 -9.85 -19.99 -5.45
N PRO A 174 -10.41 -18.78 -5.37
CA PRO A 174 -11.05 -18.27 -4.17
C PRO A 174 -12.38 -19.02 -3.91
N PRO A 175 -12.77 -19.23 -2.63
CA PRO A 175 -14.02 -19.88 -2.31
C PRO A 175 -15.19 -18.89 -2.20
N GLY A 176 -16.41 -19.40 -2.37
CA GLY A 176 -17.65 -18.81 -1.88
C GLY A 176 -18.11 -17.51 -2.53
N ILE A 177 -17.41 -17.03 -3.55
CA ILE A 177 -17.81 -15.85 -4.31
C ILE A 177 -18.46 -16.22 -5.64
N ALA A 178 -19.27 -15.31 -6.18
CA ALA A 178 -19.82 -15.45 -7.53
C ALA A 178 -18.82 -14.90 -8.59
N PRO A 179 -18.84 -15.38 -9.84
CA PRO A 179 -17.92 -14.91 -10.89
C PRO A 179 -17.93 -13.39 -11.12
N VAL A 180 -19.07 -12.71 -10.94
CA VAL A 180 -19.19 -11.27 -11.03
C VAL A 180 -18.47 -10.55 -9.89
N GLN A 181 -18.27 -11.21 -8.77
CA GLN A 181 -17.59 -10.69 -7.57
C GLN A 181 -16.07 -10.89 -7.62
N TRP A 182 -15.55 -11.53 -8.66
CA TRP A 182 -14.10 -11.67 -8.83
C TRP A 182 -13.44 -10.29 -9.00
N PRO A 183 -12.52 -9.87 -8.12
CA PRO A 183 -11.92 -8.54 -8.19
C PRO A 183 -11.19 -8.27 -9.50
N ARG A 184 -11.29 -7.04 -9.99
CA ARG A 184 -10.67 -6.60 -11.24
C ARG A 184 -9.75 -5.43 -11.02
N ASP A 185 -8.70 -5.35 -11.81
CA ASP A 185 -7.82 -4.18 -11.89
C ASP A 185 -8.62 -2.97 -12.43
N PRO A 186 -8.77 -1.90 -11.66
CA PRO A 186 -9.53 -0.72 -12.07
C PRO A 186 -8.88 0.05 -13.24
N ARG A 187 -7.62 -0.24 -13.56
CA ARG A 187 -6.89 0.39 -14.68
C ARG A 187 -7.12 -0.34 -16.00
N THR A 188 -7.14 -1.65 -15.97
CA THR A 188 -7.18 -2.51 -17.17
C THR A 188 -8.50 -3.24 -17.38
N GLY A 189 -9.30 -3.39 -16.32
CA GLY A 189 -10.50 -4.22 -16.31
C GLY A 189 -10.23 -5.72 -16.22
N GLN A 190 -8.98 -6.15 -16.28
CA GLN A 190 -8.61 -7.56 -16.20
C GLN A 190 -8.79 -8.11 -14.77
N PRO A 191 -9.05 -9.42 -14.61
CA PRO A 191 -9.20 -10.00 -13.28
C PRO A 191 -7.88 -9.98 -12.53
N LEU A 192 -7.92 -9.61 -11.23
CA LEU A 192 -6.79 -9.76 -10.33
C LEU A 192 -6.56 -11.24 -10.03
N ARG A 193 -5.31 -11.63 -9.84
CA ARG A 193 -4.90 -12.98 -9.50
C ARG A 193 -5.23 -13.30 -8.04
N HIS A 194 -5.85 -14.43 -7.78
CA HIS A 194 -6.02 -14.91 -6.41
C HIS A 194 -4.68 -15.35 -5.84
N ALA A 195 -4.22 -14.69 -4.79
CA ALA A 195 -2.96 -14.99 -4.14
C ALA A 195 -3.11 -16.06 -3.05
N PHE A 196 -3.97 -15.82 -2.09
CA PHE A 196 -4.30 -16.79 -1.04
C PHE A 196 -5.66 -16.54 -0.41
N THR A 197 -6.22 -17.59 0.19
CA THR A 197 -7.33 -17.53 1.14
C THR A 197 -6.85 -18.03 2.49
N LEU A 198 -7.15 -17.30 3.57
CA LEU A 198 -6.70 -17.60 4.92
C LEU A 198 -7.84 -17.49 5.93
N LEU A 199 -8.09 -18.57 6.66
CA LEU A 199 -8.94 -18.57 7.85
C LEU A 199 -8.17 -17.90 8.98
N LEU A 200 -8.72 -16.81 9.52
CA LEU A 200 -8.06 -16.07 10.58
C LEU A 200 -8.20 -16.76 11.93
N PRO A 201 -7.17 -16.71 12.78
CA PRO A 201 -7.28 -17.09 14.18
C PRO A 201 -8.43 -16.32 14.87
N PRO A 202 -9.12 -16.91 15.85
CA PRO A 202 -10.31 -16.30 16.47
C PRO A 202 -10.10 -14.89 17.00
N ASP A 203 -8.95 -14.61 17.57
CA ASP A 203 -8.55 -13.33 18.15
C ASP A 203 -8.20 -12.26 17.08
N HIS A 204 -7.87 -12.64 15.85
CA HIS A 204 -7.66 -11.74 14.73
C HIS A 204 -8.93 -11.39 13.95
N ARG A 205 -10.01 -12.13 14.14
CA ARG A 205 -11.30 -11.86 13.46
C ARG A 205 -11.94 -10.55 13.89
N VAL A 206 -11.54 -10.03 15.04
CA VAL A 206 -12.03 -8.73 15.56
C VAL A 206 -11.72 -7.58 14.61
N ALA A 207 -10.65 -7.65 13.83
CA ALA A 207 -10.31 -6.66 12.81
C ALA A 207 -11.41 -6.51 11.73
N GLY A 208 -12.17 -7.59 11.47
CA GLY A 208 -13.30 -7.58 10.53
C GLY A 208 -14.61 -7.06 11.10
N HIS A 209 -14.73 -6.85 12.43
CA HIS A 209 -16.00 -6.51 13.05
C HIS A 209 -16.61 -5.20 12.54
N ALA A 210 -15.79 -4.22 12.21
CA ALA A 210 -16.25 -2.95 11.64
C ALA A 210 -16.86 -3.11 10.23
N ARG A 211 -16.58 -4.24 9.53
CA ARG A 211 -17.01 -4.52 8.16
C ARG A 211 -18.26 -5.40 8.12
N GLY A 212 -18.53 -6.12 9.19
CA GLY A 212 -19.70 -6.97 9.29
C GLY A 212 -19.54 -8.10 10.32
N PRO A 213 -20.64 -8.66 10.80
CA PRO A 213 -20.60 -9.79 11.70
C PRO A 213 -20.24 -11.09 10.99
N GLY A 214 -19.59 -12.01 11.70
CA GLY A 214 -19.34 -13.38 11.23
C GLY A 214 -18.27 -13.54 10.16
N LEU A 215 -17.48 -12.50 9.90
CA LEU A 215 -16.32 -12.55 9.01
C LEU A 215 -15.18 -13.29 9.73
N VAL A 216 -14.69 -14.34 9.11
CA VAL A 216 -13.71 -15.25 9.74
C VAL A 216 -12.48 -15.52 8.89
N ALA A 217 -12.52 -15.18 7.60
CA ALA A 217 -11.44 -15.44 6.67
C ALA A 217 -11.28 -14.29 5.68
N ILE A 218 -10.17 -14.28 4.97
CA ILE A 218 -9.93 -13.36 3.86
C ILE A 218 -9.46 -14.10 2.63
N SER A 219 -9.76 -13.55 1.44
CA SER A 219 -9.08 -13.86 0.18
C SER A 219 -8.37 -12.63 -0.33
N LEU A 220 -7.06 -12.72 -0.56
CA LEU A 220 -6.23 -11.66 -1.14
C LEU A 220 -6.07 -11.88 -2.65
N PHE A 221 -6.22 -10.80 -3.38
CA PHE A 221 -6.01 -10.74 -4.83
C PHE A 221 -4.97 -9.69 -5.16
N ALA A 222 -4.15 -9.96 -6.15
CA ALA A 222 -3.03 -9.11 -6.55
C ALA A 222 -3.00 -8.91 -8.07
N THR A 223 -2.39 -7.83 -8.50
CA THR A 223 -2.02 -7.68 -9.92
C THR A 223 -0.95 -8.70 -10.31
N ASP A 224 -0.90 -9.03 -11.59
CA ASP A 224 0.15 -9.89 -12.16
C ASP A 224 1.31 -9.06 -12.77
N HIS A 225 1.20 -7.75 -12.71
CA HIS A 225 2.18 -6.83 -13.26
C HIS A 225 3.23 -6.48 -12.19
N CYS A 226 4.46 -6.85 -12.48
CA CYS A 226 5.61 -6.51 -11.64
C CYS A 226 6.28 -5.26 -12.19
N GLY A 227 6.00 -4.09 -11.63
CA GLY A 227 6.80 -2.88 -11.86
C GLY A 227 6.68 -2.25 -13.26
N GLU A 228 5.92 -2.80 -14.17
CA GLU A 228 5.61 -2.14 -15.43
C GLU A 228 4.47 -1.14 -15.20
N SER A 229 4.67 0.11 -15.57
CA SER A 229 3.63 1.13 -15.51
C SER A 229 2.50 0.76 -16.48
N VAL A 230 1.48 0.09 -15.96
CA VAL A 230 0.29 -0.24 -16.75
C VAL A 230 -0.50 1.05 -16.97
N GLN A 231 -0.61 1.45 -18.22
CA GLN A 231 -1.37 2.63 -18.57
C GLN A 231 -2.86 2.42 -18.29
N GLN A 232 -3.46 3.37 -17.59
CA GLN A 232 -4.89 3.36 -17.33
C GLN A 232 -5.70 3.46 -18.63
N ASP A 233 -6.58 2.49 -18.87
CA ASP A 233 -7.54 2.56 -19.96
C ASP A 233 -8.68 3.51 -19.58
N ARG A 234 -8.84 4.58 -20.36
CA ARG A 234 -9.89 5.60 -20.13
C ARG A 234 -11.30 5.03 -20.24
N GLY A 235 -11.52 4.05 -21.08
CA GLY A 235 -12.80 3.37 -21.22
C GLY A 235 -13.14 2.54 -19.98
N VAL A 236 -12.15 1.81 -19.44
CA VAL A 236 -12.28 1.04 -18.19
C VAL A 236 -12.59 1.99 -17.03
N ALA A 237 -11.82 3.07 -16.87
CA ALA A 237 -12.06 4.05 -15.80
C ALA A 237 -13.47 4.67 -15.90
N ALA A 238 -13.90 5.06 -17.09
CA ALA A 238 -15.24 5.61 -17.31
C ALA A 238 -16.35 4.60 -17.00
N ALA A 239 -16.17 3.32 -17.36
CA ALA A 239 -17.12 2.26 -17.06
C ALA A 239 -17.17 1.94 -15.55
N TRP A 240 -16.00 1.99 -14.89
CA TRP A 240 -15.89 1.76 -13.45
C TRP A 240 -16.69 2.76 -12.63
N ASP A 241 -16.67 4.03 -13.00
CA ASP A 241 -17.35 5.11 -12.27
C ASP A 241 -18.78 5.39 -12.78
N SER A 242 -19.19 4.75 -13.87
CA SER A 242 -20.49 5.03 -14.49
C SER A 242 -21.66 4.46 -13.69
N PRO A 243 -22.71 5.25 -13.40
CA PRO A 243 -23.95 4.74 -12.84
C PRO A 243 -24.82 3.96 -13.87
N ARG A 244 -24.48 4.02 -15.17
CA ARG A 244 -25.20 3.36 -16.26
C ARG A 244 -24.31 2.36 -16.98
N PRO A 245 -24.91 1.29 -17.52
CA PRO A 245 -24.13 0.33 -18.30
C PRO A 245 -23.47 1.02 -19.50
N PRO A 246 -22.22 0.66 -19.81
CA PRO A 246 -21.51 1.20 -20.98
C PRO A 246 -22.18 0.72 -22.28
N THR A 247 -22.06 1.52 -23.32
CA THR A 247 -22.53 1.16 -24.66
C THR A 247 -21.59 0.15 -25.34
N ASP A 248 -20.31 0.16 -24.97
CA ASP A 248 -19.32 -0.80 -25.43
C ASP A 248 -19.50 -2.13 -24.66
N PRO A 249 -19.86 -3.22 -25.34
CA PRO A 249 -20.02 -4.53 -24.69
C PRO A 249 -18.73 -5.09 -24.10
N ALA A 250 -17.55 -4.63 -24.52
CA ALA A 250 -16.27 -5.03 -23.95
C ALA A 250 -16.13 -4.53 -22.48
N LEU A 251 -16.73 -3.41 -22.15
CA LEU A 251 -16.65 -2.80 -20.82
C LEU A 251 -17.77 -3.27 -19.89
N LEU A 252 -18.75 -4.03 -20.41
CA LEU A 252 -19.88 -4.50 -19.60
C LEU A 252 -19.46 -5.37 -18.42
N PRO A 253 -18.50 -6.31 -18.52
CA PRO A 253 -18.03 -7.09 -17.38
C PRO A 253 -17.38 -6.24 -16.27
N VAL A 254 -16.69 -5.16 -16.64
CA VAL A 254 -16.09 -4.21 -15.69
C VAL A 254 -17.18 -3.50 -14.90
N TRP A 255 -18.17 -2.98 -15.60
CA TRP A 255 -19.31 -2.30 -14.99
C TRP A 255 -20.14 -3.25 -14.11
N GLN A 256 -20.42 -4.47 -14.59
CA GLN A 256 -21.16 -5.50 -13.85
C GLN A 256 -20.43 -5.87 -12.55
N HIS A 257 -19.10 -6.04 -12.61
CA HIS A 257 -18.30 -6.27 -11.40
C HIS A 257 -18.47 -5.11 -10.42
N ARG A 258 -18.32 -3.86 -10.87
CA ARG A 258 -18.45 -2.68 -10.01
C ARG A 258 -19.82 -2.58 -9.32
N GLN A 259 -20.90 -2.98 -10.00
CA GLN A 259 -22.25 -3.02 -9.44
C GLN A 259 -22.51 -4.24 -8.56
N GLY A 260 -21.89 -5.37 -8.87
CA GLY A 260 -22.09 -6.65 -8.20
C GLY A 260 -20.94 -7.08 -7.30
N ARG A 261 -20.05 -6.17 -6.89
CA ARG A 261 -18.93 -6.47 -6.00
C ARG A 261 -19.38 -7.20 -4.75
N HIS A 262 -18.49 -8.01 -4.21
CA HIS A 262 -18.74 -8.61 -2.91
C HIS A 262 -18.94 -7.52 -1.85
N PRO A 263 -19.95 -7.60 -0.96
CA PRO A 263 -20.25 -6.55 0.02
C PRO A 263 -19.07 -6.25 0.99
N HIS A 264 -18.17 -7.21 1.14
CA HIS A 264 -16.99 -7.08 2.00
C HIS A 264 -15.67 -7.02 1.19
N GLU A 265 -15.74 -6.59 -0.06
CA GLU A 265 -14.56 -6.34 -0.88
C GLU A 265 -13.94 -4.98 -0.53
N CYS A 266 -12.64 -5.00 -0.28
CA CYS A 266 -11.81 -3.83 -0.04
C CYS A 266 -10.73 -3.76 -1.12
N GLY A 267 -10.81 -2.76 -1.99
CA GLY A 267 -9.72 -2.43 -2.92
C GLY A 267 -8.67 -1.58 -2.23
N MET A 268 -7.41 -1.80 -2.57
CA MET A 268 -6.27 -1.02 -2.08
C MET A 268 -5.20 -0.92 -3.17
N THR A 269 -4.27 -0.01 -2.97
CA THR A 269 -3.07 0.10 -3.79
C THR A 269 -1.84 0.04 -2.89
N ASP A 270 -0.76 -0.52 -3.39
CA ASP A 270 0.52 -0.45 -2.71
C ASP A 270 1.21 0.91 -2.90
N LEU A 271 2.44 1.03 -2.41
CA LEU A 271 3.26 2.24 -2.51
C LEU A 271 3.61 2.64 -3.96
N LEU A 272 3.55 1.71 -4.92
CA LEU A 272 3.78 1.96 -6.35
C LEU A 272 2.47 2.24 -7.11
N GLY A 273 1.31 2.15 -6.43
CA GLY A 273 0.00 2.33 -7.04
C GLY A 273 -0.54 1.06 -7.71
N GLU A 274 0.08 -0.11 -7.46
CA GLU A 274 -0.40 -1.38 -7.97
C GLU A 274 -1.67 -1.82 -7.21
N PRO A 275 -2.74 -2.27 -7.92
CA PRO A 275 -3.99 -2.62 -7.28
C PRO A 275 -3.95 -4.00 -6.64
N TYR A 276 -4.57 -4.06 -5.48
CA TYR A 276 -4.88 -5.27 -4.72
C TYR A 276 -6.34 -5.24 -4.28
N ALA A 277 -6.88 -6.38 -3.93
CA ALA A 277 -8.19 -6.48 -3.31
C ALA A 277 -8.21 -7.57 -2.23
N VAL A 278 -8.92 -7.31 -1.15
CA VAL A 278 -9.25 -8.30 -0.13
C VAL A 278 -10.75 -8.49 -0.09
N ILE A 279 -11.20 -9.73 -0.10
CA ILE A 279 -12.58 -10.09 0.22
C ILE A 279 -12.59 -10.75 1.59
N TRP A 280 -13.32 -10.15 2.54
CA TRP A 280 -13.61 -10.79 3.81
C TRP A 280 -14.74 -11.81 3.62
N LEU A 281 -14.57 -12.98 4.21
CA LEU A 281 -15.46 -14.13 4.03
C LEU A 281 -16.08 -14.56 5.36
N THR A 282 -17.36 -14.91 5.30
CA THR A 282 -18.01 -15.68 6.35
C THR A 282 -17.50 -17.13 6.35
N LEU A 283 -17.79 -17.89 7.40
CA LEU A 283 -17.43 -19.33 7.43
C LEU A 283 -18.09 -20.12 6.31
N ALA A 284 -19.33 -19.79 5.95
CA ALA A 284 -20.04 -20.46 4.87
C ALA A 284 -19.40 -20.19 3.50
N GLU A 285 -18.94 -18.96 3.27
CA GLU A 285 -18.22 -18.60 2.05
C GLU A 285 -16.83 -19.25 2.02
N PHE A 286 -16.09 -19.22 3.13
CA PHE A 286 -14.79 -19.89 3.21
C PHE A 286 -14.88 -21.39 2.91
N GLN A 287 -15.97 -22.04 3.31
CA GLN A 287 -16.26 -23.45 3.03
C GLN A 287 -17.03 -23.67 1.71
N GLY A 288 -17.32 -22.59 1.01
CA GLY A 288 -18.08 -22.61 -0.25
C GLY A 288 -17.28 -23.23 -1.41
N PRO A 289 -17.96 -23.43 -2.54
CA PRO A 289 -17.30 -23.96 -3.72
C PRO A 289 -16.26 -22.97 -4.27
N PRO A 290 -15.20 -23.47 -4.92
CA PRO A 290 -14.24 -22.61 -5.60
C PRO A 290 -14.90 -21.87 -6.76
N CYS A 291 -14.62 -20.58 -6.89
CA CYS A 291 -15.09 -19.75 -8.00
C CYS A 291 -14.09 -19.86 -9.15
N PRO A 292 -14.50 -20.25 -10.36
CA PRO A 292 -13.63 -20.22 -11.52
C PRO A 292 -13.29 -18.76 -11.88
N PRO A 293 -12.11 -18.49 -12.50
CA PRO A 293 -11.76 -17.16 -12.95
C PRO A 293 -12.79 -16.67 -13.99
N PRO A 294 -12.99 -15.36 -14.10
CA PRO A 294 -13.80 -14.81 -15.18
C PRO A 294 -13.25 -15.27 -16.54
N PRO A 295 -14.12 -15.55 -17.51
CA PRO A 295 -13.66 -15.92 -18.85
C PRO A 295 -12.79 -14.78 -19.44
N GLU A 296 -11.80 -15.18 -20.24
CA GLU A 296 -10.98 -14.21 -20.96
C GLU A 296 -11.85 -13.30 -21.83
N ASP A 297 -11.65 -12.02 -21.70
CA ASP A 297 -12.30 -11.02 -22.55
C ASP A 297 -11.26 -10.34 -23.46
N GLY A 298 -11.06 -10.94 -24.64
CA GLY A 298 -10.15 -10.40 -25.65
C GLY A 298 -10.56 -9.06 -26.28
N ARG A 299 -11.66 -8.46 -25.81
CA ARG A 299 -12.13 -7.15 -26.26
C ARG A 299 -11.54 -6.01 -25.43
N LEU A 300 -11.04 -6.28 -24.24
CA LEU A 300 -10.33 -5.28 -23.45
C LEU A 300 -8.97 -4.95 -24.12
N ALA A 301 -8.54 -3.69 -24.03
CA ALA A 301 -7.29 -3.25 -24.63
C ALA A 301 -6.08 -3.94 -24.00
N ALA A 302 -6.11 -4.17 -22.69
CA ALA A 302 -5.06 -4.94 -22.01
C ALA A 302 -5.25 -6.45 -22.27
N PRO A 303 -4.16 -7.19 -22.52
CA PRO A 303 -4.24 -8.63 -22.73
C PRO A 303 -4.72 -9.34 -21.44
N SER A 304 -5.37 -10.50 -21.64
CA SER A 304 -5.73 -11.35 -20.49
C SER A 304 -4.47 -11.86 -19.79
N PRO A 305 -4.41 -11.80 -18.45
CA PRO A 305 -3.26 -12.25 -17.69
C PRO A 305 -2.96 -13.73 -17.93
N ALA A 306 -1.69 -14.09 -18.01
CA ALA A 306 -1.26 -15.47 -18.31
C ALA A 306 -1.78 -16.47 -17.26
N TRP A 307 -1.91 -16.07 -16.00
CA TRP A 307 -2.37 -16.95 -14.93
C TRP A 307 -3.79 -17.50 -15.15
N THR A 308 -4.64 -16.83 -15.93
CA THR A 308 -5.99 -17.31 -16.23
C THR A 308 -5.98 -18.64 -16.98
N ARG A 309 -4.88 -18.96 -17.65
CA ARG A 309 -4.68 -20.18 -18.44
C ARG A 309 -3.73 -21.18 -17.80
N ILE A 310 -2.63 -20.69 -17.23
CA ILE A 310 -1.55 -21.54 -16.74
C ILE A 310 -1.49 -21.64 -15.20
N GLY A 311 -2.36 -20.93 -14.51
CA GLY A 311 -2.38 -20.90 -13.05
C GLY A 311 -1.41 -19.88 -12.44
N ALA A 312 -1.80 -19.33 -11.28
CA ALA A 312 -1.07 -18.28 -10.61
C ALA A 312 0.34 -18.69 -10.18
N ALA A 313 0.50 -19.95 -9.73
CA ALA A 313 1.80 -20.47 -9.31
C ALA A 313 2.80 -20.55 -10.48
N ALA A 314 2.35 -20.92 -11.66
CA ALA A 314 3.21 -21.00 -12.84
C ALA A 314 3.51 -19.60 -13.41
N ALA A 315 2.56 -18.66 -13.32
CA ALA A 315 2.76 -17.28 -13.77
C ALA A 315 3.84 -16.55 -12.95
N PHE A 316 3.90 -16.83 -11.65
CA PHE A 316 4.91 -16.21 -10.76
C PHE A 316 6.35 -16.61 -11.10
N VAL A 317 6.57 -17.84 -11.54
CA VAL A 317 7.91 -18.39 -11.82
C VAL A 317 8.60 -17.73 -13.02
N GLY A 318 7.86 -17.10 -13.92
CA GLY A 318 8.43 -16.46 -15.09
C GLY A 318 8.09 -14.98 -15.17
N HIS A 319 9.05 -14.09 -14.93
CA HIS A 319 8.88 -12.67 -15.19
C HIS A 319 8.49 -12.35 -16.64
N ASP A 320 8.81 -13.25 -17.56
CA ASP A 320 8.62 -13.05 -18.99
C ASP A 320 7.64 -14.04 -19.65
N GLY A 321 6.73 -14.63 -18.87
CA GLY A 321 5.75 -15.58 -19.40
C GLY A 321 6.01 -17.03 -18.99
N PRO A 322 5.44 -18.00 -19.71
CA PRO A 322 5.59 -19.40 -19.37
C PRO A 322 7.05 -19.82 -19.33
N LEU A 323 7.38 -20.77 -18.44
CA LEU A 323 8.73 -21.35 -18.33
C LEU A 323 9.29 -21.59 -19.75
N ARG A 324 10.52 -21.14 -19.96
CA ARG A 324 11.20 -21.37 -21.23
C ARG A 324 11.30 -22.89 -21.46
N PRO A 325 11.25 -23.35 -22.72
CA PRO A 325 11.33 -24.78 -23.02
C PRO A 325 12.59 -25.48 -22.51
N ASP A 326 13.63 -24.72 -22.21
CA ASP A 326 14.91 -25.17 -21.67
C ASP A 326 14.98 -25.15 -20.12
N GLN A 327 14.00 -24.54 -19.45
CA GLN A 327 13.91 -24.57 -17.98
C GLN A 327 13.40 -25.93 -17.51
N ARG A 328 14.22 -26.61 -16.74
CA ARG A 328 13.82 -27.90 -16.15
C ARG A 328 12.99 -27.71 -14.90
N PRO A 329 11.91 -28.48 -14.72
CA PRO A 329 11.18 -28.52 -13.46
C PRO A 329 12.15 -28.83 -12.32
N GLY A 330 12.18 -27.97 -11.31
CA GLY A 330 13.06 -28.13 -10.13
C GLY A 330 14.40 -27.40 -10.22
N GLU A 331 14.80 -26.82 -11.36
CA GLU A 331 15.91 -25.88 -11.43
C GLU A 331 15.46 -24.47 -11.01
N ASP A 332 14.17 -24.19 -11.15
CA ASP A 332 13.61 -22.95 -10.67
C ASP A 332 13.32 -23.05 -9.15
N TYR A 333 13.83 -22.06 -8.43
CA TYR A 333 13.71 -22.01 -6.98
C TYR A 333 12.26 -21.97 -6.50
N VAL A 334 11.41 -21.21 -7.18
CA VAL A 334 10.00 -21.05 -6.81
C VAL A 334 9.23 -22.35 -7.07
N VAL A 335 9.44 -23.00 -8.22
CA VAL A 335 8.81 -24.30 -8.50
C VAL A 335 9.20 -25.33 -7.45
N ARG A 336 10.47 -25.34 -7.02
CA ARG A 336 10.91 -26.21 -5.92
C ARG A 336 10.21 -25.89 -4.60
N MET A 337 10.12 -24.60 -4.27
CA MET A 337 9.55 -24.15 -2.99
C MET A 337 8.06 -24.42 -2.90
N ILE A 338 7.31 -24.21 -3.97
CA ILE A 338 5.87 -24.50 -4.01
C ILE A 338 5.56 -25.95 -4.38
N GLY A 339 6.55 -26.72 -4.85
CA GLY A 339 6.40 -28.15 -5.18
C GLY A 339 5.46 -28.39 -6.34
N GLY A 340 5.43 -27.48 -7.33
CA GLY A 340 4.54 -27.59 -8.47
C GLY A 340 5.26 -27.94 -9.77
N ALA A 341 4.50 -28.36 -10.76
CA ALA A 341 4.94 -28.51 -12.14
C ALA A 341 4.70 -27.22 -12.94
N PRO A 342 5.50 -26.94 -13.99
CA PRO A 342 5.36 -25.69 -14.77
C PRO A 342 4.03 -25.52 -15.50
N ASP A 343 3.34 -26.60 -15.76
CA ASP A 343 2.05 -26.71 -16.45
C ASP A 343 0.87 -26.87 -15.47
N GLN A 344 0.96 -26.25 -14.31
CA GLN A 344 -0.07 -26.36 -13.29
C GLN A 344 -1.41 -25.80 -13.76
N GLU A 345 -2.46 -26.49 -13.39
CA GLU A 345 -3.82 -26.06 -13.64
C GLU A 345 -4.17 -24.82 -12.83
N VAL A 346 -5.12 -24.02 -13.33
CA VAL A 346 -5.63 -22.82 -12.65
C VAL A 346 -6.13 -23.13 -11.23
N GLY A 347 -6.65 -24.33 -10.99
CA GLY A 347 -7.10 -24.79 -9.66
C GLY A 347 -6.01 -25.30 -8.73
N PHE A 348 -4.74 -25.36 -9.17
CA PHE A 348 -3.65 -25.82 -8.30
C PHE A 348 -3.51 -24.93 -7.08
N ASN A 349 -3.45 -25.53 -5.90
CA ASN A 349 -3.26 -24.80 -4.65
C ASN A 349 -2.31 -25.53 -3.70
N ARG A 350 -1.85 -24.82 -2.70
CA ARG A 350 -1.05 -25.31 -1.59
C ARG A 350 -1.75 -24.97 -0.29
N ALA A 351 -2.04 -25.98 0.50
CA ALA A 351 -2.67 -25.81 1.80
C ALA A 351 -1.80 -24.99 2.77
N LEU A 352 -2.48 -24.18 3.56
CA LEU A 352 -1.85 -23.39 4.63
C LEU A 352 -2.23 -23.94 5.99
N ARG A 353 -1.29 -23.84 6.91
CA ARG A 353 -1.51 -24.11 8.33
C ARG A 353 -0.91 -22.99 9.14
N TRP A 354 -1.65 -22.41 10.06
CA TRP A 354 -1.07 -21.56 11.08
C TRP A 354 -0.98 -22.29 12.42
N THR A 355 0.04 -21.92 13.20
CA THR A 355 0.30 -22.44 14.54
C THR A 355 0.62 -21.28 15.47
N GLN A 356 0.01 -21.25 16.64
CA GLN A 356 0.25 -20.18 17.61
C GLN A 356 1.71 -20.16 18.05
N ARG A 357 2.29 -18.96 18.03
CA ARG A 357 3.61 -18.63 18.54
C ARG A 357 3.45 -18.11 19.98
N THR A 358 3.79 -18.93 20.97
CA THR A 358 3.51 -18.62 22.38
C THR A 358 4.61 -17.81 23.08
N ASP A 359 5.76 -17.70 22.46
CA ASP A 359 6.97 -17.03 22.95
C ASP A 359 7.24 -15.66 22.29
N ASP A 360 6.30 -15.15 21.51
CA ASP A 360 6.44 -13.85 20.85
C ASP A 360 6.16 -12.70 21.82
N PRO A 361 7.17 -11.88 22.16
CA PRO A 361 7.01 -10.78 23.12
C PRO A 361 6.10 -9.66 22.59
N ASN A 362 5.92 -9.57 21.28
CA ASN A 362 5.14 -8.53 20.61
C ASN A 362 3.70 -8.96 20.30
N ALA A 363 3.30 -10.18 20.73
CA ALA A 363 1.92 -10.62 20.55
C ALA A 363 0.93 -9.60 21.11
N GLY A 364 -0.02 -9.11 20.27
CA GLY A 364 -1.01 -8.11 20.60
C GLY A 364 -0.49 -6.67 20.69
N LEU A 365 0.74 -6.42 20.29
CA LEU A 365 1.27 -5.07 20.13
C LEU A 365 1.23 -4.64 18.67
N ALA A 366 0.90 -3.36 18.45
CA ALA A 366 1.06 -2.74 17.14
C ALA A 366 2.55 -2.57 16.82
N PRO A 367 3.00 -2.90 15.61
CA PRO A 367 4.37 -2.63 15.19
C PRO A 367 4.64 -1.12 15.18
N PRO A 368 5.88 -0.69 15.40
CA PRO A 368 6.27 0.72 15.34
C PRO A 368 6.31 1.22 13.89
N GLU A 369 6.41 2.55 13.74
CA GLU A 369 6.77 3.17 12.46
C GLU A 369 8.29 3.28 12.27
N ASP A 370 9.04 3.25 13.36
CA ASP A 370 10.47 3.50 13.35
C ASP A 370 11.26 2.31 12.83
N TRP A 371 12.31 2.60 12.09
CA TRP A 371 13.22 1.60 11.52
C TRP A 371 13.84 0.67 12.57
N ASP A 372 14.27 1.22 13.70
CA ASP A 372 14.93 0.44 14.76
C ASP A 372 13.98 -0.44 15.56
N GLY A 373 12.68 -0.33 15.31
CA GLY A 373 11.65 -1.12 15.99
C GLY A 373 11.55 -0.83 17.48
N THR A 374 12.22 0.20 18.00
CA THR A 374 12.06 0.61 19.38
C THR A 374 10.82 1.49 19.52
N THR A 375 9.96 1.18 20.49
CA THR A 375 8.78 1.98 20.74
C THR A 375 8.56 2.21 22.21
N SER A 376 7.88 3.32 22.52
CA SER A 376 7.36 3.60 23.85
C SER A 376 6.34 2.58 24.33
N ALA A 377 5.77 1.76 23.45
CA ALA A 377 4.78 0.74 23.79
C ALA A 377 5.39 -0.60 24.27
N GLY A 378 6.72 -0.71 24.29
CA GLY A 378 7.41 -1.92 24.72
C GLY A 378 7.52 -3.00 23.63
N TYR A 379 7.35 -2.61 22.38
CA TYR A 379 7.61 -3.50 21.23
C TYR A 379 9.11 -3.81 21.15
N GLN A 380 9.47 -5.08 20.99
CA GLN A 380 10.86 -5.49 20.89
C GLN A 380 11.28 -5.61 19.42
N SER A 381 12.39 -4.98 19.06
CA SER A 381 12.93 -5.13 17.71
C SER A 381 13.32 -6.57 17.42
N CYS A 382 13.00 -7.01 16.20
CA CYS A 382 13.51 -8.29 15.70
C CYS A 382 15.02 -8.22 15.33
N TRP A 383 15.59 -7.03 15.30
CA TRP A 383 16.99 -6.77 14.98
C TRP A 383 17.82 -6.51 16.23
N THR A 384 19.05 -6.97 16.20
CA THR A 384 20.09 -6.68 17.20
C THR A 384 21.38 -6.33 16.49
N THR A 385 22.35 -5.79 17.25
CA THR A 385 23.68 -5.47 16.70
C THR A 385 24.67 -6.52 17.19
N ASN A 386 25.37 -7.17 16.27
CA ASN A 386 26.41 -8.14 16.59
C ASN A 386 27.69 -7.47 17.10
N ALA A 387 28.68 -8.29 17.49
CA ALA A 387 29.96 -7.80 18.00
C ALA A 387 30.80 -6.98 16.99
N ALA A 388 30.49 -7.09 15.70
CA ALA A 388 31.11 -6.31 14.62
C ALA A 388 30.40 -4.99 14.35
N GLY A 389 29.27 -4.72 15.02
CA GLY A 389 28.44 -3.53 14.79
C GLY A 389 27.44 -3.68 13.65
N GLU A 390 27.23 -4.86 13.13
CA GLU A 390 26.31 -5.15 12.04
C GLU A 390 24.94 -5.56 12.58
N ALA A 391 23.87 -5.19 11.86
CA ALA A 391 22.52 -5.60 12.19
C ALA A 391 22.34 -7.09 11.88
N GLU A 392 21.77 -7.84 12.81
CA GLU A 392 21.38 -9.23 12.63
C GLU A 392 20.04 -9.51 13.32
N LEU A 393 19.37 -10.59 12.91
CA LEU A 393 18.15 -11.01 13.59
C LEU A 393 18.44 -11.41 15.03
N ALA A 394 17.64 -10.89 15.95
CA ALA A 394 17.75 -11.24 17.36
C ALA A 394 17.58 -12.78 17.55
N PRO A 395 18.41 -13.45 18.36
CA PRO A 395 18.40 -14.90 18.48
C PRO A 395 17.04 -15.51 18.80
N TRP A 396 16.20 -14.81 19.54
CA TRP A 396 14.86 -15.27 19.91
C TRP A 396 13.89 -15.28 18.72
N THR A 397 14.17 -14.53 17.63
CA THR A 397 13.33 -14.51 16.43
C THR A 397 13.70 -15.58 15.41
N LEU A 398 14.83 -16.27 15.56
CA LEU A 398 15.33 -17.23 14.57
C LEU A 398 14.43 -18.45 14.37
N ALA A 399 13.66 -18.81 15.40
CA ALA A 399 12.68 -19.91 15.33
C ALA A 399 11.35 -19.48 14.69
N HIS A 400 11.10 -18.18 14.54
CA HIS A 400 9.86 -17.63 14.00
C HIS A 400 9.86 -17.72 12.47
N ARG A 401 8.71 -18.06 11.90
CA ARG A 401 8.56 -18.08 10.44
C ARG A 401 8.39 -16.68 9.89
N PRO A 402 8.87 -16.39 8.66
CA PRO A 402 8.67 -15.10 8.01
C PRO A 402 7.20 -14.86 7.65
N ASN A 403 6.46 -15.91 7.25
CA ASN A 403 5.02 -15.79 7.02
C ASN A 403 4.30 -15.96 8.35
N HIS A 404 3.58 -14.91 8.79
CA HIS A 404 2.91 -14.95 10.09
C HIS A 404 1.72 -13.96 10.19
N ILE A 405 0.93 -14.12 11.25
CA ILE A 405 -0.20 -13.25 11.59
C ILE A 405 0.11 -12.62 12.94
N GLY A 406 0.18 -11.29 13.01
CA GLY A 406 0.48 -10.54 14.23
C GLY A 406 1.84 -10.84 14.84
N GLY A 407 2.10 -10.33 16.04
CA GLY A 407 3.36 -10.54 16.76
C GLY A 407 4.50 -9.66 16.29
N THR A 408 5.67 -10.26 16.07
CA THR A 408 6.88 -9.55 15.70
C THR A 408 7.01 -9.42 14.19
N MET A 409 6.82 -8.21 13.68
CA MET A 409 7.07 -7.87 12.29
C MET A 409 8.57 -7.90 11.98
N ARG A 410 8.92 -8.40 10.81
CA ARG A 410 10.31 -8.56 10.33
C ARG A 410 10.48 -7.84 8.99
N PRO A 411 10.31 -6.52 8.96
CA PRO A 411 10.40 -5.78 7.71
C PRO A 411 11.82 -5.87 7.14
N VAL A 412 11.92 -5.97 5.83
CA VAL A 412 13.21 -6.01 5.12
C VAL A 412 13.89 -4.64 5.15
N GLN A 413 13.10 -3.58 5.08
CA GLN A 413 13.60 -2.20 5.16
C GLN A 413 13.07 -1.52 6.43
N SER A 414 12.02 -0.70 6.32
CA SER A 414 11.39 -0.01 7.44
C SER A 414 10.03 -0.60 7.77
N HIS A 415 9.57 -0.37 8.99
CA HIS A 415 8.19 -0.66 9.32
C HIS A 415 7.24 0.22 8.49
N PRO A 416 6.01 -0.25 8.19
CA PRO A 416 5.03 0.54 7.46
C PRO A 416 4.70 1.87 8.15
N SER A 417 4.61 2.95 7.37
CA SER A 417 4.18 4.27 7.84
C SER A 417 2.88 4.70 7.14
N PRO A 418 1.84 5.12 7.88
CA PRO A 418 1.69 5.07 9.34
C PRO A 418 1.71 3.64 9.89
N ALA A 419 1.93 3.49 11.21
CA ALA A 419 2.00 2.20 11.88
C ALA A 419 0.78 1.32 11.60
N PHE A 420 1.00 0.01 11.48
CA PHE A 420 -0.07 -0.97 11.38
C PHE A 420 -0.73 -1.26 12.73
N SER A 421 -1.90 -1.84 12.68
CA SER A 421 -2.55 -2.43 13.85
C SER A 421 -1.83 -3.73 14.26
N PRO A 422 -2.10 -4.32 15.44
CA PRO A 422 -1.60 -5.65 15.78
C PRO A 422 -2.23 -6.78 14.96
N PHE A 423 -3.25 -6.47 14.16
CA PHE A 423 -3.98 -7.41 13.31
C PHE A 423 -3.46 -7.34 11.88
N TYR A 424 -2.27 -7.83 11.63
CA TYR A 424 -1.67 -7.83 10.30
C TYR A 424 -1.18 -9.22 9.91
N ILE A 425 -0.94 -9.39 8.62
CA ILE A 425 -0.29 -10.57 8.04
C ILE A 425 1.00 -10.09 7.39
N GLU A 426 2.13 -10.69 7.75
CA GLU A 426 3.39 -10.54 7.03
C GLU A 426 3.64 -11.79 6.20
N PHE A 427 4.08 -11.61 4.96
CA PHE A 427 4.26 -12.72 4.03
C PHE A 427 5.36 -12.46 3.02
N GLU A 428 6.13 -13.52 2.76
CA GLU A 428 7.11 -13.56 1.68
C GLU A 428 6.44 -13.85 0.34
N GLU A 429 7.19 -13.66 -0.73
CA GLU A 429 6.77 -13.83 -2.12
C GLU A 429 6.09 -15.17 -2.40
N TYR A 430 6.51 -16.24 -1.71
CA TYR A 430 5.97 -17.59 -1.93
C TYR A 430 4.55 -17.80 -1.40
N LEU A 431 4.13 -16.99 -0.43
CA LEU A 431 2.76 -17.06 0.06
C LEU A 431 1.84 -16.28 -0.89
N GLY A 432 1.57 -16.83 -2.05
CA GLY A 432 0.65 -16.26 -3.03
C GLY A 432 1.31 -15.77 -4.33
N GLY A 433 2.62 -15.91 -4.50
CA GLY A 433 3.30 -15.62 -5.75
C GLY A 433 3.47 -14.12 -6.03
N PHE A 434 4.01 -13.40 -5.09
CA PHE A 434 4.34 -11.98 -5.23
C PHE A 434 5.77 -11.81 -5.79
N ASN A 435 6.07 -10.62 -6.26
CA ASN A 435 7.42 -10.20 -6.61
C ASN A 435 7.76 -8.91 -5.85
N PHE A 436 8.36 -9.08 -4.69
CA PHE A 436 8.84 -8.00 -3.84
C PHE A 436 10.37 -7.83 -3.91
N GLY A 437 11.02 -8.41 -4.94
CA GLY A 437 12.48 -8.34 -5.08
C GLY A 437 13.22 -8.99 -3.91
N SER A 438 12.87 -10.22 -3.56
CA SER A 438 13.34 -10.96 -2.37
C SER A 438 12.87 -10.39 -1.03
N GLY A 439 11.87 -9.52 -1.06
CA GLY A 439 11.32 -8.86 0.12
C GLY A 439 10.10 -9.53 0.72
N CYS A 440 9.36 -8.75 1.49
CA CYS A 440 8.13 -9.18 2.12
C CYS A 440 7.04 -8.12 2.03
N GLY A 441 5.79 -8.58 2.07
CA GLY A 441 4.60 -7.73 2.11
C GLY A 441 3.93 -7.82 3.48
N GLN A 442 3.28 -6.73 3.87
CA GLN A 442 2.49 -6.63 5.08
C GLN A 442 1.08 -6.15 4.73
N LEU A 443 0.06 -6.83 5.23
CA LEU A 443 -1.34 -6.48 5.09
C LEU A 443 -1.97 -6.19 6.44
N ASP A 444 -2.33 -4.95 6.72
CA ASP A 444 -3.11 -4.60 7.91
C ASP A 444 -4.58 -4.93 7.71
N LEU A 445 -5.11 -5.81 8.55
CA LEU A 445 -6.50 -6.28 8.49
C LEU A 445 -7.51 -5.24 9.00
N GLU A 446 -7.11 -4.28 9.79
CA GLU A 446 -8.01 -3.23 10.30
C GLU A 446 -8.17 -2.10 9.28
N SER A 447 -7.07 -1.50 8.84
CA SER A 447 -7.07 -0.41 7.87
C SER A 447 -7.22 -0.86 6.41
N MET A 448 -6.98 -2.13 6.11
CA MET A 448 -6.85 -2.67 4.74
C MET A 448 -5.78 -1.92 3.94
N ARG A 449 -4.64 -1.75 4.54
CA ARG A 449 -3.44 -1.25 3.86
C ARG A 449 -2.50 -2.40 3.58
N LEU A 450 -1.91 -2.36 2.41
CA LEU A 450 -0.82 -3.24 2.01
C LEU A 450 0.43 -2.37 1.82
N ASP A 451 1.52 -2.84 2.41
CA ASP A 451 2.84 -2.27 2.24
C ASP A 451 3.83 -3.40 1.92
N TRP A 452 4.93 -3.09 1.28
CA TRP A 452 5.98 -4.06 1.00
C TRP A 452 7.33 -3.39 0.82
N ALA A 453 8.38 -4.14 1.02
CA ALA A 453 9.74 -3.69 0.81
C ALA A 453 10.58 -4.80 0.15
N CYS A 454 11.52 -4.40 -0.71
CA CYS A 454 12.52 -5.30 -1.32
C CYS A 454 13.80 -5.35 -0.50
N ASP A 455 14.58 -6.44 -0.69
CA ASP A 455 15.93 -6.59 -0.13
C ASP A 455 16.97 -5.81 -0.95
#